data_117c68e83a8390d6d309a3caf84d8915
#
_entry.id   117c68e83a8390d6d309a3caf84d8915
#
_cell.length_a   1.000
_cell.length_b   1.000
_cell.length_c   1.000
_cell.angle_alpha   90.00
_cell.angle_beta   90.00
_cell.angle_gamma   90.00
#
_symmetry.space_group_name_H-M   'P 1'
#
loop_
_entity.id
_entity.type
_entity.pdbx_description
1 polymer ?
#
loop_
_entity_poly.entity_id
_entity_poly.type
_entity_poly.pdbx_seq_one_letter_code
_entity_poly.pdbx_strand_id
1 'polypeptide(L)'
;MPELIISLISVILVVCGQGLIFKNFTSSEGIDHENFYDVFIYGIILLSFTSLLLNFFTPINKLVGTIIFVVSLVYFIQYFVRCKSKKKVIFNILVISIITFLLVAYSFVNRPDAGLYHLPYISLINENKIIFGVSNLHFRFGHISILQYLSAAFNNYLIPIEAISIPSAIFFSSFLIYLFKNFYKKISENNYKTALVFFLFIVFSIYSFNRYS
;
A
#
# COMPACT_ATOMS: atom_id res chain seq x y z
N MET A 1 3.35 -8.10 -18.55
CA MET A 1 4.34 -8.56 -17.55
C MET A 1 5.43 -7.53 -17.22
N PRO A 2 6.26 -6.99 -18.15
CA PRO A 2 7.27 -6.00 -17.75
C PRO A 2 6.68 -4.74 -17.12
N GLU A 3 5.58 -4.21 -17.61
CA GLU A 3 4.90 -3.04 -17.04
C GLU A 3 4.41 -3.28 -15.59
N LEU A 4 3.87 -4.46 -15.30
CA LEU A 4 3.48 -4.84 -13.95
C LEU A 4 4.67 -4.87 -12.99
N ILE A 5 5.81 -5.39 -13.43
CA ILE A 5 7.03 -5.44 -12.59
C ILE A 5 7.55 -4.03 -12.32
N ILE A 6 7.58 -3.16 -13.34
CA ILE A 6 7.98 -1.76 -13.20
C ILE A 6 7.03 -1.04 -12.24
N SER A 7 5.72 -1.20 -12.41
CA SER A 7 4.70 -0.63 -11.53
C SER A 7 4.89 -1.12 -10.10
N LEU A 8 5.07 -2.43 -9.92
CA LEU A 8 5.26 -3.05 -8.60
C LEU A 8 6.45 -2.46 -7.85
N ILE A 9 7.63 -2.44 -8.50
CA ILE A 9 8.85 -1.91 -7.89
C ILE A 9 8.66 -0.42 -7.55
N SER A 10 8.12 0.35 -8.47
CA SER A 10 7.90 1.78 -8.30
C SER A 10 6.96 2.08 -7.14
N VAL A 11 5.82 1.39 -7.06
CA VAL A 11 4.84 1.57 -5.96
C VAL A 11 5.45 1.18 -4.61
N ILE A 12 6.19 0.08 -4.55
CA ILE A 12 6.87 -0.38 -3.33
C ILE A 12 7.87 0.68 -2.84
N LEU A 13 8.67 1.26 -3.72
CA LEU A 13 9.63 2.30 -3.36
C LEU A 13 8.94 3.57 -2.85
N VAL A 14 7.84 3.97 -3.47
CA VAL A 14 7.04 5.12 -3.04
C VAL A 14 6.42 4.89 -1.67
N VAL A 15 5.77 3.76 -1.47
CA VAL A 15 5.16 3.41 -0.17
C VAL A 15 6.23 3.33 0.90
N CYS A 16 7.37 2.72 0.61
CA CYS A 16 8.50 2.67 1.53
C CYS A 16 9.00 4.08 1.88
N GLY A 17 9.20 4.96 0.89
CA GLY A 17 9.64 6.34 1.10
C GLY A 17 8.70 7.12 2.00
N GLN A 18 7.40 7.02 1.80
CA GLN A 18 6.39 7.66 2.64
C GLN A 18 6.37 7.10 4.07
N GLY A 19 6.54 5.80 4.23
CA GLY A 19 6.63 5.19 5.55
C GLY A 19 7.87 5.62 6.32
N LEU A 20 8.98 5.82 5.63
CA LEU A 20 10.20 6.37 6.20
C LEU A 20 10.01 7.85 6.63
N ILE A 21 9.30 8.64 5.83
CA ILE A 21 8.91 10.00 6.19
C ILE A 21 8.08 9.97 7.48
N PHE A 22 7.04 9.15 7.53
CA PHE A 22 6.17 9.03 8.70
C PHE A 22 6.95 8.65 9.96
N LYS A 23 7.80 7.63 9.88
CA LYS A 23 8.65 7.20 11.01
C LYS A 23 9.60 8.29 11.49
N ASN A 24 10.17 9.05 10.58
CA ASN A 24 11.06 10.15 10.95
C ASN A 24 10.34 11.27 11.72
N PHE A 25 9.05 11.47 11.47
CA PHE A 25 8.24 12.45 12.20
C PHE A 25 7.71 11.94 13.54
N THR A 26 7.48 10.64 13.67
CA THR A 26 6.77 10.06 14.84
C THR A 26 7.68 9.41 15.86
N SER A 27 8.89 8.98 15.49
CA SER A 27 9.81 8.30 16.39
C SER A 27 11.18 8.96 16.41
N SER A 28 11.66 9.27 17.61
CA SER A 28 13.04 9.67 17.87
C SER A 28 14.01 8.48 17.83
N GLU A 29 13.49 7.26 17.95
CA GLU A 29 14.27 6.03 17.84
C GLU A 29 14.48 5.68 16.38
N GLY A 30 15.67 5.15 16.04
CA GLY A 30 16.02 4.74 14.69
C GLY A 30 15.07 3.67 14.14
N ILE A 31 15.08 3.47 12.83
CA ILE A 31 14.22 2.48 12.16
C ILE A 31 14.65 1.08 12.56
N ASP A 32 13.75 0.34 13.19
CA ASP A 32 13.93 -1.06 13.48
C ASP A 32 13.86 -1.88 12.18
N HIS A 33 15.00 -2.42 11.78
CA HIS A 33 15.09 -3.24 10.57
C HIS A 33 14.47 -4.63 10.74
N GLU A 34 14.16 -5.05 11.96
CA GLU A 34 13.48 -6.31 12.20
C GLU A 34 11.98 -6.20 11.93
N ASN A 35 11.40 -5.01 12.15
CA ASN A 35 9.99 -4.72 11.91
C ASN A 35 9.80 -3.81 10.69
N PHE A 36 10.59 -4.01 9.64
CA PHE A 36 10.57 -3.13 8.46
C PHE A 36 9.22 -3.16 7.69
N TYR A 37 8.39 -4.19 7.86
CA TYR A 37 7.03 -4.24 7.32
C TYR A 37 6.14 -3.10 7.85
N ASP A 38 6.41 -2.60 9.07
CA ASP A 38 5.69 -1.44 9.63
C ASP A 38 5.86 -0.19 8.77
N VAL A 39 7.03 -0.03 8.14
CA VAL A 39 7.32 1.10 7.24
C VAL A 39 6.31 1.14 6.09
N PHE A 40 5.96 -0.02 5.53
CA PHE A 40 4.99 -0.07 4.44
C PHE A 40 3.57 0.26 4.92
N ILE A 41 3.17 -0.23 6.10
CA ILE A 41 1.87 0.10 6.70
C ILE A 41 1.77 1.60 6.96
N TYR A 42 2.79 2.20 7.57
CA TYR A 42 2.83 3.65 7.81
C TYR A 42 2.85 4.46 6.50
N GLY A 43 3.55 3.96 5.47
CA GLY A 43 3.56 4.59 4.16
C GLY A 43 2.18 4.61 3.51
N ILE A 44 1.44 3.52 3.59
CA ILE A 44 0.08 3.44 3.08
C ILE A 44 -0.86 4.36 3.86
N ILE A 45 -0.76 4.38 5.18
CA ILE A 45 -1.56 5.28 6.03
C ILE A 45 -1.27 6.74 5.66
N LEU A 46 0.00 7.14 5.62
CA LEU A 46 0.38 8.52 5.30
C LEU A 46 -0.09 8.93 3.90
N LEU A 47 0.14 8.09 2.88
CA LEU A 47 -0.31 8.35 1.51
C LEU A 47 -1.83 8.49 1.42
N SER A 48 -2.57 7.60 2.06
CA SER A 48 -4.03 7.61 2.05
C SER A 48 -4.59 8.90 2.63
N PHE A 49 -4.11 9.29 3.81
CA PHE A 49 -4.56 10.52 4.47
C PHE A 49 -4.08 11.77 3.75
N THR A 50 -2.84 11.80 3.26
CA THR A 50 -2.30 12.92 2.49
C THR A 50 -3.11 13.12 1.21
N SER A 51 -3.42 12.06 0.48
CA SER A 51 -4.22 12.13 -0.74
C SER A 51 -5.65 12.59 -0.45
N LEU A 52 -6.27 12.09 0.62
CA LEU A 52 -7.59 12.57 1.05
C LEU A 52 -7.55 14.06 1.38
N LEU A 53 -6.60 14.52 2.20
CA LEU A 53 -6.47 15.92 2.57
C LEU A 53 -6.20 16.82 1.37
N LEU A 54 -5.32 16.40 0.47
CA LEU A 54 -5.04 17.15 -0.75
C LEU A 54 -6.28 17.27 -1.65
N ASN A 55 -7.12 16.24 -1.70
CA ASN A 55 -8.32 16.26 -2.54
C ASN A 55 -9.38 17.26 -2.08
N PHE A 56 -9.35 17.75 -0.84
CA PHE A 56 -10.19 18.90 -0.44
C PHE A 56 -9.83 20.18 -1.18
N PHE A 57 -8.57 20.34 -1.56
CA PHE A 57 -8.06 21.60 -2.15
C PHE A 57 -7.82 21.48 -3.66
N THR A 58 -7.41 20.29 -4.14
CA THR A 58 -7.02 20.08 -5.53
C THR A 58 -7.35 18.64 -5.97
N PRO A 59 -7.68 18.40 -7.25
CA PRO A 59 -7.76 17.04 -7.78
C PRO A 59 -6.41 16.30 -7.60
N ILE A 60 -6.49 15.01 -7.33
CA ILE A 60 -5.28 14.17 -7.29
C ILE A 60 -4.91 13.76 -8.72
N ASN A 61 -4.60 14.74 -9.53
CA ASN A 61 -4.26 14.53 -10.94
C ASN A 61 -2.84 13.96 -11.12
N LYS A 62 -2.47 13.67 -12.37
CA LYS A 62 -1.16 13.10 -12.72
C LYS A 62 0.02 13.91 -12.21
N LEU A 63 -0.10 15.24 -12.15
CA LEU A 63 0.94 16.13 -11.65
C LEU A 63 1.13 15.94 -10.14
N VAL A 64 0.03 15.95 -9.36
CA VAL A 64 0.06 15.72 -7.91
C VAL A 64 0.63 14.33 -7.61
N GLY A 65 0.17 13.29 -8.32
CA GLY A 65 0.71 11.94 -8.21
C GLY A 65 2.22 11.88 -8.52
N THR A 66 2.68 12.61 -9.54
CA THR A 66 4.10 12.69 -9.88
C THR A 66 4.93 13.37 -8.79
N ILE A 67 4.41 14.44 -8.19
CA ILE A 67 5.09 15.13 -7.07
C ILE A 67 5.22 14.18 -5.87
N ILE A 68 4.14 13.50 -5.50
CA ILE A 68 4.14 12.51 -4.41
C ILE A 68 5.19 11.42 -4.70
N PHE A 69 5.22 10.91 -5.93
CA PHE A 69 6.19 9.90 -6.36
C PHE A 69 7.63 10.37 -6.18
N VAL A 70 7.96 11.55 -6.72
CA VAL A 70 9.33 12.10 -6.69
C VAL A 70 9.78 12.36 -5.26
N VAL A 71 8.93 13.00 -4.44
CA VAL A 71 9.25 13.27 -3.02
C VAL A 71 9.53 11.96 -2.27
N SER A 72 8.69 10.95 -2.45
CA SER A 72 8.85 9.64 -1.82
C SER A 72 10.15 8.96 -2.23
N LEU A 73 10.44 8.96 -3.53
CA LEU A 73 11.63 8.33 -4.08
C LEU A 73 12.93 9.03 -3.60
N VAL A 74 12.94 10.36 -3.62
CA VAL A 74 14.08 11.14 -3.12
C VAL A 74 14.35 10.81 -1.66
N TYR A 75 13.30 10.76 -0.83
CA TYR A 75 13.46 10.44 0.59
C TYR A 75 13.95 9.00 0.80
N PHE A 76 13.42 8.04 0.05
CA PHE A 76 13.90 6.66 0.07
C PHE A 76 15.39 6.57 -0.29
N ILE A 77 15.81 7.25 -1.36
CA ILE A 77 17.21 7.26 -1.80
C ILE A 77 18.11 7.87 -0.71
N GLN A 78 17.73 9.00 -0.13
CA GLN A 78 18.49 9.65 0.96
C GLN A 78 18.64 8.72 2.17
N TYR A 79 17.56 8.05 2.56
CA TYR A 79 17.60 7.06 3.63
C TYR A 79 18.52 5.88 3.28
N PHE A 80 18.35 5.31 2.08
CA PHE A 80 19.12 4.15 1.64
C PHE A 80 20.63 4.41 1.57
N VAL A 81 21.02 5.61 1.12
CA VAL A 81 22.44 6.01 1.09
C VAL A 81 23.02 6.06 2.49
N ARG A 82 22.30 6.59 3.46
CA ARG A 82 22.72 6.76 4.87
C ARG A 82 22.59 5.46 5.70
N CYS A 83 21.79 4.52 5.25
CA CYS A 83 21.52 3.29 5.99
C CYS A 83 22.75 2.38 6.08
N LYS A 84 23.10 1.96 7.30
CA LYS A 84 24.18 0.99 7.56
C LYS A 84 23.76 -0.44 7.19
N SER A 85 22.48 -0.79 7.32
CA SER A 85 21.96 -2.15 7.13
C SER A 85 21.31 -2.36 5.76
N LYS A 86 21.91 -1.89 4.67
CA LYS A 86 21.38 -1.95 3.29
C LYS A 86 20.89 -3.33 2.89
N LYS A 87 21.63 -4.40 3.25
CA LYS A 87 21.25 -5.79 2.94
C LYS A 87 19.90 -6.18 3.56
N LYS A 88 19.63 -5.78 4.82
CA LYS A 88 18.36 -6.05 5.49
C LYS A 88 17.20 -5.30 4.82
N VAL A 89 17.42 -4.03 4.45
CA VAL A 89 16.42 -3.22 3.73
C VAL A 89 16.08 -3.85 2.39
N ILE A 90 17.08 -4.22 1.58
CA ILE A 90 16.87 -4.88 0.28
C ILE A 90 16.11 -6.21 0.48
N PHE A 91 16.53 -7.02 1.45
CA PHE A 91 15.86 -8.30 1.73
C PHE A 91 14.38 -8.11 2.07
N ASN A 92 14.04 -7.15 2.95
CA ASN A 92 12.65 -6.88 3.31
C ASN A 92 11.84 -6.37 2.10
N ILE A 93 12.40 -5.49 1.28
CA ILE A 93 11.76 -5.03 0.03
C ILE A 93 11.52 -6.22 -0.91
N LEU A 94 12.49 -7.10 -1.09
CA LEU A 94 12.34 -8.28 -1.95
C LEU A 94 11.24 -9.22 -1.45
N VAL A 95 11.19 -9.50 -0.14
CA VAL A 95 10.14 -10.36 0.45
C VAL A 95 8.76 -9.78 0.19
N ILE A 96 8.56 -8.49 0.48
CA ILE A 96 7.28 -7.81 0.22
C ILE A 96 6.96 -7.82 -1.28
N SER A 97 7.95 -7.56 -2.14
CA SER A 97 7.76 -7.58 -3.60
C SER A 97 7.30 -8.93 -4.10
N ILE A 98 7.90 -10.02 -3.62
CA ILE A 98 7.53 -11.38 -4.03
C ILE A 98 6.10 -11.71 -3.58
N ILE A 99 5.76 -11.44 -2.32
CA ILE A 99 4.40 -11.70 -1.80
C ILE A 99 3.38 -10.87 -2.56
N THR A 100 3.64 -9.56 -2.75
CA THR A 100 2.75 -8.65 -3.48
C THR A 100 2.58 -9.11 -4.93
N PHE A 101 3.66 -9.51 -5.60
CA PHE A 101 3.61 -10.03 -6.97
C PHE A 101 2.73 -11.29 -7.06
N LEU A 102 2.91 -12.24 -6.14
CA LEU A 102 2.10 -13.46 -6.09
C LEU A 102 0.63 -13.14 -5.86
N LEU A 103 0.32 -12.21 -4.95
CA LEU A 103 -1.05 -11.79 -4.69
C LEU A 103 -1.69 -11.14 -5.93
N VAL A 104 -1.00 -10.21 -6.58
CA VAL A 104 -1.51 -9.54 -7.78
C VAL A 104 -1.64 -10.53 -8.96
N ALA A 105 -0.66 -11.41 -9.16
CA ALA A 105 -0.71 -12.41 -10.22
C ALA A 105 -1.83 -13.45 -10.01
N TYR A 106 -2.12 -13.80 -8.76
CA TYR A 106 -3.17 -14.74 -8.41
C TYR A 106 -4.56 -14.13 -8.44
N SER A 107 -4.68 -12.83 -8.13
CA SER A 107 -5.94 -12.08 -8.13
C SER A 107 -6.37 -11.57 -9.51
N PHE A 108 -5.76 -12.05 -10.58
CA PHE A 108 -6.02 -11.61 -11.96
C PHE A 108 -7.40 -12.07 -12.47
N VAL A 109 -8.43 -11.76 -11.69
CA VAL A 109 -9.83 -11.91 -12.10
C VAL A 109 -10.40 -10.52 -12.28
N ASN A 110 -10.74 -10.16 -13.52
CA ASN A 110 -11.47 -8.93 -13.79
C ASN A 110 -12.83 -8.97 -13.08
N ARG A 111 -12.90 -8.30 -11.95
CA ARG A 111 -14.15 -8.20 -11.20
C ARG A 111 -15.03 -7.11 -11.80
N PRO A 112 -16.33 -7.38 -11.99
CA PRO A 112 -17.28 -6.37 -12.48
C PRO A 112 -17.25 -5.09 -11.63
N ASP A 113 -17.10 -5.22 -10.33
CA ASP A 113 -17.10 -4.11 -9.37
C ASP A 113 -15.93 -3.13 -9.58
N ALA A 114 -14.78 -3.59 -10.02
CA ALA A 114 -13.63 -2.72 -10.33
C ALA A 114 -13.98 -1.70 -11.43
N GLY A 115 -14.60 -2.15 -12.52
CA GLY A 115 -15.01 -1.29 -13.62
C GLY A 115 -16.31 -0.50 -13.34
N LEU A 116 -17.21 -1.03 -12.51
CA LEU A 116 -18.50 -0.41 -12.25
C LEU A 116 -18.42 0.83 -11.36
N TYR A 117 -17.59 0.81 -10.30
CA TYR A 117 -17.55 1.93 -9.37
C TYR A 117 -16.16 2.26 -8.80
N HIS A 118 -15.22 1.30 -8.67
CA HIS A 118 -13.92 1.61 -8.08
C HIS A 118 -13.08 2.49 -9.01
N LEU A 119 -12.86 2.07 -10.25
CA LEU A 119 -12.11 2.86 -11.24
C LEU A 119 -12.79 4.18 -11.61
N PRO A 120 -14.13 4.22 -11.85
CA PRO A 120 -14.82 5.49 -12.05
C PRO A 120 -14.69 6.45 -10.89
N TYR A 121 -14.71 5.95 -9.64
CA TYR A 121 -14.53 6.82 -8.49
C TYR A 121 -13.08 7.35 -8.38
N ILE A 122 -12.08 6.52 -8.67
CA ILE A 122 -10.67 6.95 -8.74
C ILE A 122 -10.52 8.03 -9.83
N SER A 123 -11.16 7.87 -10.99
CA SER A 123 -11.18 8.90 -12.05
C SER A 123 -11.78 10.21 -11.55
N LEU A 124 -12.90 10.16 -10.80
CA LEU A 124 -13.47 11.36 -10.18
C LEU A 124 -12.49 12.07 -9.25
N ILE A 125 -11.77 11.33 -8.40
CA ILE A 125 -10.74 11.90 -7.51
C ILE A 125 -9.60 12.52 -8.32
N ASN A 126 -9.22 11.91 -9.45
CA ASN A 126 -8.14 12.41 -10.29
C ASN A 126 -8.52 13.67 -11.08
N GLU A 127 -9.79 13.84 -11.40
CA GLU A 127 -10.29 14.96 -12.22
C GLU A 127 -10.85 16.11 -11.37
N ASN A 128 -11.36 15.79 -10.19
CA ASN A 128 -12.07 16.74 -9.34
C ASN A 128 -11.55 16.74 -7.92
N LYS A 129 -11.62 17.89 -7.25
CA LYS A 129 -11.57 17.95 -5.80
C LYS A 129 -12.84 17.34 -5.21
N ILE A 130 -12.85 17.07 -3.91
CA ILE A 130 -13.97 16.43 -3.22
C ILE A 130 -15.30 17.04 -3.65
N ILE A 131 -16.22 16.17 -4.12
CA ILE A 131 -17.58 16.53 -4.51
C ILE A 131 -18.52 15.98 -3.46
N PHE A 132 -19.27 16.87 -2.80
CA PHE A 132 -20.30 16.46 -1.85
C PHE A 132 -21.54 15.94 -2.57
N GLY A 133 -22.15 14.88 -2.03
CA GLY A 133 -23.39 14.33 -2.57
C GLY A 133 -23.21 13.42 -3.80
N VAL A 134 -21.99 12.92 -4.07
CA VAL A 134 -21.73 11.99 -5.19
C VAL A 134 -22.59 10.72 -5.09
N SER A 135 -22.99 10.32 -3.89
CA SER A 135 -23.94 9.21 -3.67
C SER A 135 -25.31 9.42 -4.33
N ASN A 136 -25.69 10.68 -4.60
CA ASN A 136 -26.92 10.99 -5.35
C ASN A 136 -26.81 10.66 -6.84
N LEU A 137 -25.59 10.60 -7.39
CA LEU A 137 -25.36 10.18 -8.78
C LEU A 137 -25.40 8.66 -8.89
N HIS A 138 -24.80 7.98 -7.94
CA HIS A 138 -24.78 6.53 -7.87
C HIS A 138 -24.59 6.08 -6.42
N PHE A 139 -25.50 5.24 -5.89
CA PHE A 139 -25.52 4.85 -4.48
C PHE A 139 -24.21 4.19 -4.01
N ARG A 140 -23.50 3.47 -4.89
CA ARG A 140 -22.21 2.85 -4.56
C ARG A 140 -21.10 3.86 -4.31
N PHE A 141 -21.21 5.09 -4.79
CA PHE A 141 -20.27 6.17 -4.46
C PHE A 141 -20.43 6.67 -3.02
N GLY A 142 -21.46 6.23 -2.29
CA GLY A 142 -21.56 6.40 -0.84
C GLY A 142 -20.65 5.47 -0.03
N HIS A 143 -20.12 4.41 -0.63
CA HIS A 143 -19.22 3.44 0.00
C HIS A 143 -17.75 3.75 -0.32
N ILE A 144 -17.32 4.98 -0.08
CA ILE A 144 -15.96 5.43 -0.36
C ILE A 144 -14.99 4.81 0.63
N SER A 145 -13.92 4.22 0.11
CA SER A 145 -12.80 3.73 0.90
C SER A 145 -11.61 4.67 0.80
N ILE A 146 -10.88 4.86 1.89
CA ILE A 146 -9.61 5.60 1.89
C ILE A 146 -8.59 4.98 0.92
N LEU A 147 -8.73 3.69 0.60
CA LEU A 147 -7.89 3.00 -0.39
C LEU A 147 -8.08 3.55 -1.82
N GLN A 148 -9.22 4.16 -2.14
CA GLN A 148 -9.43 4.80 -3.44
C GLN A 148 -8.60 6.09 -3.56
N TYR A 149 -8.46 6.85 -2.48
CA TYR A 149 -7.56 8.01 -2.43
C TYR A 149 -6.09 7.59 -2.52
N LEU A 150 -5.73 6.50 -1.84
CA LEU A 150 -4.40 5.89 -1.99
C LEU A 150 -4.12 5.52 -3.46
N SER A 151 -5.04 4.80 -4.09
CA SER A 151 -4.92 4.37 -5.48
C SER A 151 -4.84 5.55 -6.46
N ALA A 152 -5.61 6.61 -6.22
CA ALA A 152 -5.60 7.82 -7.05
C ALA A 152 -4.22 8.50 -7.10
N ALA A 153 -3.43 8.44 -6.01
CA ALA A 153 -2.09 9.00 -5.96
C ALA A 153 -1.09 8.30 -6.89
N PHE A 154 -1.39 7.08 -7.34
CA PHE A 154 -0.55 6.32 -8.28
C PHE A 154 -0.90 6.55 -9.75
N ASN A 155 -1.91 7.35 -10.07
CA ASN A 155 -2.13 7.85 -11.41
C ASN A 155 -1.19 9.02 -11.70
N ASN A 156 -0.03 8.74 -12.31
CA ASN A 156 1.00 9.76 -12.59
C ASN A 156 1.64 9.55 -13.98
N TYR A 157 2.58 10.43 -14.34
CA TYR A 157 3.25 10.39 -15.65
C TYR A 157 4.40 9.36 -15.74
N LEU A 158 4.84 8.82 -14.61
CA LEU A 158 6.07 8.02 -14.52
C LEU A 158 5.81 6.53 -14.39
N ILE A 159 4.60 6.14 -13.97
CA ILE A 159 4.23 4.75 -13.76
C ILE A 159 3.02 4.38 -14.61
N PRO A 160 2.96 3.13 -15.13
CA PRO A 160 1.78 2.60 -15.81
C PRO A 160 0.52 2.61 -14.93
N ILE A 161 -0.65 2.64 -15.56
CA ILE A 161 -1.95 2.74 -14.87
C ILE A 161 -2.25 1.51 -13.99
N GLU A 162 -1.64 0.37 -14.28
CA GLU A 162 -1.72 -0.87 -13.50
C GLU A 162 -1.25 -0.70 -12.06
N ALA A 163 -0.44 0.33 -11.79
CA ALA A 163 0.03 0.68 -10.46
C ALA A 163 -1.12 0.98 -9.47
N ILE A 164 -2.28 1.37 -9.96
CA ILE A 164 -3.46 1.73 -9.14
C ILE A 164 -3.93 0.58 -8.23
N SER A 165 -3.79 -0.67 -8.66
CA SER A 165 -4.25 -1.85 -7.91
C SER A 165 -3.23 -2.38 -6.89
N ILE A 166 -1.95 -2.02 -7.03
CA ILE A 166 -0.84 -2.59 -6.26
C ILE A 166 -0.84 -2.19 -4.78
N PRO A 167 -1.20 -0.94 -4.37
CA PRO A 167 -1.09 -0.51 -2.97
C PRO A 167 -1.86 -1.37 -1.98
N SER A 168 -3.05 -1.84 -2.36
CA SER A 168 -3.87 -2.74 -1.52
C SER A 168 -3.17 -4.09 -1.29
N ALA A 169 -2.50 -4.62 -2.33
CA ALA A 169 -1.73 -5.85 -2.21
C ALA A 169 -0.48 -5.67 -1.34
N ILE A 170 0.18 -4.50 -1.37
CA ILE A 170 1.30 -4.18 -0.47
C ILE A 170 0.83 -4.14 0.98
N PHE A 171 -0.31 -3.50 1.25
CA PHE A 171 -0.89 -3.47 2.59
C PHE A 171 -1.13 -4.89 3.12
N PHE A 172 -1.78 -5.72 2.31
CA PHE A 172 -2.07 -7.09 2.68
C PHE A 172 -0.81 -7.93 2.86
N SER A 173 0.21 -7.77 2.00
CA SER A 173 1.51 -8.44 2.12
C SER A 173 2.21 -8.08 3.43
N SER A 174 2.22 -6.79 3.80
CA SER A 174 2.81 -6.30 5.03
C SER A 174 2.08 -6.85 6.26
N PHE A 175 0.76 -6.90 6.20
CA PHE A 175 -0.08 -7.48 7.25
C PHE A 175 0.17 -8.98 7.41
N LEU A 176 0.28 -9.74 6.32
CA LEU A 176 0.63 -11.16 6.37
C LEU A 176 2.00 -11.39 7.01
N ILE A 177 3.02 -10.60 6.66
CA ILE A 177 4.35 -10.70 7.26
C ILE A 177 4.27 -10.44 8.77
N TYR A 178 3.50 -9.42 9.20
CA TYR A 178 3.24 -9.16 10.61
C TYR A 178 2.63 -10.37 11.33
N LEU A 179 1.59 -10.98 10.75
CA LEU A 179 0.94 -12.15 11.33
C LEU A 179 1.89 -13.35 11.43
N PHE A 180 2.63 -13.66 10.35
CA PHE A 180 3.60 -14.76 10.33
C PHE A 180 4.72 -14.56 11.36
N LYS A 181 5.25 -13.36 11.48
CA LYS A 181 6.30 -13.04 12.45
C LYS A 181 5.82 -13.23 13.89
N ASN A 182 4.61 -12.73 14.21
CA ASN A 182 4.04 -12.91 15.53
C ASN A 182 3.67 -14.38 15.82
N PHE A 183 3.17 -15.11 14.84
CA PHE A 183 2.93 -16.53 14.94
C PHE A 183 4.21 -17.28 15.34
N TYR A 184 5.30 -17.04 14.59
CA TYR A 184 6.59 -17.69 14.85
C TYR A 184 7.15 -17.31 16.23
N LYS A 185 7.08 -16.03 16.59
CA LYS A 185 7.48 -15.55 17.92
C LYS A 185 6.71 -16.26 19.03
N LYS A 186 5.39 -16.43 18.90
CA LYS A 186 4.58 -17.10 19.93
C LYS A 186 4.86 -18.59 20.03
N ILE A 187 5.23 -19.27 18.95
CA ILE A 187 5.71 -20.65 19.01
C ILE A 187 7.04 -20.71 19.79
N SER A 188 7.99 -19.83 19.50
CA SER A 188 9.28 -19.81 20.18
C SER A 188 9.19 -19.47 21.68
N GLU A 189 8.15 -18.74 22.08
CA GLU A 189 7.80 -18.44 23.47
C GLU A 189 6.99 -19.57 24.15
N ASN A 190 6.75 -20.70 23.49
CA ASN A 190 5.87 -21.82 23.93
C ASN A 190 4.42 -21.37 24.24
N ASN A 191 3.98 -20.25 23.71
CA ASN A 191 2.62 -19.76 23.88
C ASN A 191 1.71 -20.24 22.73
N TYR A 192 1.40 -21.53 22.73
CA TYR A 192 0.66 -22.18 21.65
C TYR A 192 -0.78 -21.67 21.50
N LYS A 193 -1.43 -21.21 22.58
CA LYS A 193 -2.80 -20.65 22.51
C LYS A 193 -2.80 -19.39 21.65
N THR A 194 -1.90 -18.46 21.91
CA THR A 194 -1.79 -17.23 21.12
C THR A 194 -1.26 -17.51 19.71
N ALA A 195 -0.34 -18.46 19.55
CA ALA A 195 0.12 -18.89 18.24
C ALA A 195 -1.03 -19.42 17.37
N LEU A 196 -1.94 -20.23 17.93
CA LEU A 196 -3.13 -20.72 17.22
C LEU A 196 -4.02 -19.58 16.74
N VAL A 197 -4.19 -18.52 17.54
CA VAL A 197 -4.96 -17.34 17.13
C VAL A 197 -4.34 -16.67 15.91
N PHE A 198 -3.01 -16.45 15.91
CA PHE A 198 -2.32 -15.88 14.74
C PHE A 198 -2.45 -16.79 13.51
N PHE A 199 -2.33 -18.10 13.68
CA PHE A 199 -2.52 -19.06 12.59
C PHE A 199 -3.91 -18.97 11.98
N LEU A 200 -4.96 -18.91 12.80
CA LEU A 200 -6.35 -18.75 12.33
C LEU A 200 -6.53 -17.42 11.57
N PHE A 201 -5.93 -16.32 12.06
CA PHE A 201 -5.95 -15.06 11.35
C PHE A 201 -5.24 -15.13 9.99
N ILE A 202 -4.10 -15.84 9.88
CA ILE A 202 -3.39 -16.05 8.61
C ILE A 202 -4.30 -16.79 7.63
N VAL A 203 -4.88 -17.93 8.05
CA VAL A 203 -5.76 -18.74 7.21
C VAL A 203 -6.99 -17.93 6.76
N PHE A 204 -7.63 -17.25 7.69
CA PHE A 204 -8.79 -16.40 7.40
C PHE A 204 -8.43 -15.26 6.44
N SER A 205 -7.30 -14.60 6.63
CA SER A 205 -6.85 -13.50 5.77
C SER A 205 -6.59 -13.98 4.34
N ILE A 206 -5.90 -15.11 4.17
CA ILE A 206 -5.62 -15.68 2.84
C ILE A 206 -6.94 -16.11 2.17
N TYR A 207 -7.85 -16.75 2.92
CA TYR A 207 -9.15 -17.14 2.40
C TYR A 207 -9.98 -15.93 1.97
N SER A 208 -10.04 -14.89 2.81
CA SER A 208 -10.78 -13.67 2.51
C SER A 208 -10.21 -12.93 1.31
N PHE A 209 -8.89 -12.83 1.21
CA PHE A 209 -8.25 -12.23 0.04
C PHE A 209 -8.62 -12.98 -1.24
N ASN A 210 -8.55 -14.31 -1.23
CA ASN A 210 -8.90 -15.12 -2.40
C ASN A 210 -10.37 -14.99 -2.80
N ARG A 211 -11.27 -14.77 -1.84
CA ARG A 211 -12.71 -14.63 -2.10
C ARG A 211 -13.11 -13.23 -2.55
N TYR A 212 -12.44 -12.19 -2.05
CA TYR A 212 -12.85 -10.79 -2.21
C TYR A 212 -11.84 -9.91 -2.98
N SER A 213 -10.66 -10.43 -3.31
CA SER A 213 -9.67 -9.77 -4.19
C SER A 213 -9.95 -10.03 -5.68
#